data_e0c5dfb96ae6dff96e6668c5629f9e3e
#
_entry.id   e0c5dfb96ae6dff96e6668c5629f9e3e
#
_cell.length_a   1.000
_cell.length_b   1.000
_cell.length_c   1.000
_cell.angle_alpha   90.00
_cell.angle_beta   90.00
_cell.angle_gamma   90.00
#
_symmetry.space_group_name_H-M   'P 1'
#
loop_
_entity.id
_entity.type
_entity.pdbx_description
1 polymer ?
#
loop_
_entity_poly.entity_id
_entity_poly.type
_entity_poly.pdbx_seq_one_letter_code
_entity_poly.pdbx_strand_id
1 'polypeptide(L)'
;MDLGLTGRTAIVCASSRGLGRACAEALAAEGVAVVINGRDADRLAATAEAIRAASGATVTAVAADLCSEDGRARLLAACPAPDILINNNGGPPPGRFEDWDHAAWLAGLEANLLAPVMMIRAVIGGMRERRFGRIVNITSAMVKAPHSLMGLSTAARSALTAVCKGLSREVAADNVTINNLLPERIDTDRQRFMAEARAAMGGITVEAAYAEIAQSIAAGRLGRPEELAAACAYLCSAQASFVSGQNLSIDGGSYPGVF
;
A
#
# COMPACT_ATOMS: atom_id res chain seq x y z
N MET A 1 8.56 21.33 -5.26
CA MET A 1 7.53 21.21 -6.34
C MET A 1 6.19 21.21 -5.63
N ASP A 2 5.27 22.06 -6.05
CA ASP A 2 3.90 22.00 -5.54
C ASP A 2 3.19 20.81 -6.17
N LEU A 3 2.71 19.87 -5.36
CA LEU A 3 2.01 18.67 -5.82
C LEU A 3 0.50 18.92 -6.09
N GLY A 4 -0.04 20.11 -5.74
CA GLY A 4 -1.45 20.44 -5.90
C GLY A 4 -2.36 19.57 -5.04
N LEU A 5 -1.91 19.16 -3.86
CA LEU A 5 -2.59 18.25 -2.94
C LEU A 5 -3.29 18.98 -1.78
N THR A 6 -2.92 20.22 -1.49
CA THR A 6 -3.48 21.00 -0.38
C THR A 6 -5.00 21.08 -0.46
N GLY A 7 -5.68 20.78 0.65
CA GLY A 7 -7.15 20.77 0.75
C GLY A 7 -7.84 19.52 0.20
N ARG A 8 -7.09 18.51 -0.31
CA ARG A 8 -7.62 17.20 -0.69
C ARG A 8 -7.88 16.33 0.51
N THR A 9 -8.66 15.27 0.29
CA THR A 9 -9.00 14.26 1.28
C THR A 9 -8.51 12.88 0.86
N ALA A 10 -7.97 12.11 1.80
CA ALA A 10 -7.45 10.78 1.52
C ALA A 10 -7.93 9.73 2.52
N ILE A 11 -8.22 8.54 2.02
CA ILE A 11 -8.30 7.31 2.82
C ILE A 11 -6.99 6.55 2.63
N VAL A 12 -6.29 6.24 3.74
CA VAL A 12 -5.07 5.43 3.73
C VAL A 12 -5.30 4.16 4.53
N CYS A 13 -5.41 3.04 3.84
CA CYS A 13 -5.67 1.73 4.42
C CYS A 13 -4.44 1.17 5.13
N ALA A 14 -4.65 0.41 6.23
CA ALA A 14 -3.62 -0.25 7.04
C ALA A 14 -2.40 0.66 7.32
N SER A 15 -2.66 1.85 7.86
CA SER A 15 -1.71 2.95 8.00
C SER A 15 -1.29 3.24 9.45
N SER A 16 -1.51 2.30 10.39
CA SER A 16 -1.02 2.43 11.76
C SER A 16 0.51 2.24 11.90
N ARG A 17 1.19 1.74 10.86
CA ARG A 17 2.65 1.54 10.80
C ARG A 17 3.13 1.28 9.36
N GLY A 18 4.45 1.17 9.19
CA GLY A 18 5.09 0.75 7.93
C GLY A 18 4.72 1.63 6.74
N LEU A 19 4.53 1.03 5.57
CA LEU A 19 4.33 1.74 4.30
C LEU A 19 3.07 2.60 4.29
N GLY A 20 1.96 2.09 4.83
CA GLY A 20 0.71 2.85 4.92
C GLY A 20 0.87 4.10 5.78
N ARG A 21 1.57 4.00 6.94
CA ARG A 21 1.87 5.14 7.79
C ARG A 21 2.73 6.17 7.05
N ALA A 22 3.80 5.74 6.42
CA ALA A 22 4.67 6.65 5.66
C ALA A 22 3.91 7.38 4.53
N CYS A 23 3.01 6.69 3.81
CA CYS A 23 2.14 7.33 2.82
C CYS A 23 1.19 8.35 3.45
N ALA A 24 0.60 8.06 4.62
CA ALA A 24 -0.26 9.00 5.33
C ALA A 24 0.52 10.23 5.80
N GLU A 25 1.73 10.05 6.32
CA GLU A 25 2.63 11.13 6.71
C GLU A 25 3.00 12.03 5.53
N ALA A 26 3.37 11.44 4.39
CA ALA A 26 3.72 12.19 3.19
C ALA A 26 2.53 12.99 2.64
N LEU A 27 1.34 12.41 2.58
CA LEU A 27 0.13 13.12 2.13
C LEU A 27 -0.27 14.23 3.12
N ALA A 28 -0.19 13.98 4.42
CA ALA A 28 -0.49 14.98 5.44
C ALA A 28 0.49 16.16 5.38
N ALA A 29 1.77 15.93 5.11
CA ALA A 29 2.78 16.98 4.92
C ALA A 29 2.48 17.89 3.71
N GLU A 30 1.77 17.37 2.70
CA GLU A 30 1.29 18.13 1.54
C GLU A 30 -0.08 18.83 1.78
N GLY A 31 -0.57 18.84 3.03
CA GLY A 31 -1.82 19.51 3.39
C GLY A 31 -3.08 18.72 3.06
N VAL A 32 -2.97 17.40 2.90
CA VAL A 32 -4.12 16.50 2.70
C VAL A 32 -4.75 16.15 4.04
N ALA A 33 -6.07 16.25 4.16
CA ALA A 33 -6.80 15.67 5.29
C ALA A 33 -6.85 14.14 5.14
N VAL A 34 -6.29 13.39 6.11
CA VAL A 34 -6.12 11.95 5.98
C VAL A 34 -7.00 11.19 6.97
N VAL A 35 -7.69 10.16 6.48
CA VAL A 35 -8.32 9.12 7.29
C VAL A 35 -7.39 7.93 7.30
N ILE A 36 -6.86 7.59 8.47
CA ILE A 36 -5.97 6.45 8.68
C ILE A 36 -6.71 5.28 9.29
N ASN A 37 -6.26 4.07 8.94
CA ASN A 37 -6.91 2.83 9.35
C ASN A 37 -5.93 1.80 9.91
N GLY A 38 -6.39 1.04 10.87
CA GLY A 38 -5.68 -0.10 11.47
C GLY A 38 -6.62 -0.89 12.36
N ARG A 39 -6.23 -2.08 12.80
CA ARG A 39 -7.03 -2.93 13.71
C ARG A 39 -6.76 -2.63 15.19
N ASP A 40 -5.55 -2.22 15.50
CA ASP A 40 -5.10 -1.85 16.84
C ASP A 40 -5.42 -0.37 17.08
N ALA A 41 -6.40 -0.09 17.93
CA ALA A 41 -6.92 1.24 18.18
C ALA A 41 -5.90 2.16 18.88
N ASP A 42 -5.15 1.63 19.84
CA ASP A 42 -4.19 2.42 20.62
C ASP A 42 -3.00 2.85 19.75
N ARG A 43 -2.45 1.92 18.98
CA ARG A 43 -1.39 2.21 18.01
C ARG A 43 -1.86 3.20 16.96
N LEU A 44 -3.09 3.03 16.46
CA LEU A 44 -3.65 3.91 15.45
C LEU A 44 -3.84 5.33 15.98
N ALA A 45 -4.32 5.46 17.23
CA ALA A 45 -4.48 6.75 17.90
C ALA A 45 -3.12 7.46 18.08
N ALA A 46 -2.10 6.73 18.55
CA ALA A 46 -0.74 7.27 18.68
C ALA A 46 -0.16 7.70 17.32
N THR A 47 -0.43 6.95 16.26
CA THR A 47 0.00 7.31 14.90
C THR A 47 -0.71 8.57 14.41
N ALA A 48 -2.02 8.70 14.65
CA ALA A 48 -2.78 9.89 14.29
C ALA A 48 -2.22 11.14 14.97
N GLU A 49 -1.91 11.04 16.25
CA GLU A 49 -1.33 12.15 17.01
C GLU A 49 0.04 12.56 16.48
N ALA A 50 0.90 11.58 16.19
CA ALA A 50 2.23 11.84 15.63
C ALA A 50 2.13 12.55 14.27
N ILE A 51 1.21 12.13 13.38
CA ILE A 51 1.01 12.77 12.08
C ILE A 51 0.48 14.20 12.25
N ARG A 52 -0.50 14.43 13.13
CA ARG A 52 -1.02 15.79 13.43
C ARG A 52 0.07 16.71 13.93
N ALA A 53 0.85 16.24 14.90
CA ALA A 53 1.93 17.05 15.49
C ALA A 53 3.01 17.42 14.45
N ALA A 54 3.32 16.53 13.52
CA ALA A 54 4.35 16.75 12.50
C ALA A 54 3.88 17.65 11.33
N SER A 55 2.61 17.51 10.90
CA SER A 55 2.12 18.14 9.67
C SER A 55 1.12 19.29 9.89
N GLY A 56 0.47 19.33 11.04
CA GLY A 56 -0.66 20.22 11.28
C GLY A 56 -1.95 19.85 10.53
N ALA A 57 -1.94 18.74 9.77
CA ALA A 57 -3.08 18.31 8.98
C ALA A 57 -4.20 17.70 9.83
N THR A 58 -5.41 17.69 9.27
CA THR A 58 -6.53 16.94 9.87
C THR A 58 -6.31 15.44 9.68
N VAL A 59 -6.29 14.69 10.80
CA VAL A 59 -6.12 13.23 10.78
C VAL A 59 -7.26 12.57 11.55
N THR A 60 -8.00 11.68 10.91
CA THR A 60 -9.05 10.87 11.53
C THR A 60 -8.60 9.42 11.61
N ALA A 61 -8.68 8.82 12.80
CA ALA A 61 -8.31 7.42 13.04
C ALA A 61 -9.56 6.54 13.07
N VAL A 62 -9.60 5.49 12.25
CA VAL A 62 -10.72 4.52 12.20
C VAL A 62 -10.18 3.12 12.45
N ALA A 63 -10.40 2.61 13.66
CA ALA A 63 -10.04 1.24 14.03
C ALA A 63 -11.04 0.25 13.41
N ALA A 64 -10.66 -0.41 12.33
CA ALA A 64 -11.53 -1.30 11.57
C ALA A 64 -10.75 -2.38 10.81
N ASP A 65 -11.36 -3.53 10.59
CA ASP A 65 -10.85 -4.59 9.72
C ASP A 65 -11.38 -4.37 8.29
N LEU A 66 -10.47 -4.19 7.34
CA LEU A 66 -10.81 -4.00 5.92
C LEU A 66 -11.39 -5.25 5.26
N CYS A 67 -11.16 -6.43 5.82
CA CYS A 67 -11.74 -7.67 5.32
C CYS A 67 -13.23 -7.79 5.64
N SER A 68 -13.76 -7.01 6.58
CA SER A 68 -15.18 -6.97 6.90
C SER A 68 -15.92 -5.84 6.16
N GLU A 69 -17.18 -6.08 5.81
CA GLU A 69 -18.04 -5.06 5.20
C GLU A 69 -18.27 -3.88 6.14
N ASP A 70 -18.55 -4.15 7.43
CA ASP A 70 -18.72 -3.12 8.48
C ASP A 70 -17.44 -2.26 8.61
N GLY A 71 -16.27 -2.89 8.61
CA GLY A 71 -15.01 -2.16 8.70
C GLY A 71 -14.79 -1.21 7.53
N ARG A 72 -15.09 -1.64 6.30
CA ARG A 72 -15.04 -0.79 5.12
C ARG A 72 -16.08 0.33 5.16
N ALA A 73 -17.31 0.02 5.59
CA ALA A 73 -18.38 1.01 5.73
C ALA A 73 -18.02 2.11 6.74
N ARG A 74 -17.45 1.76 7.90
CA ARG A 74 -16.97 2.73 8.90
C ARG A 74 -15.88 3.64 8.36
N LEU A 75 -14.95 3.09 7.58
CA LEU A 75 -13.88 3.87 6.96
C LEU A 75 -14.43 4.85 5.92
N LEU A 76 -15.36 4.41 5.09
CA LEU A 76 -16.03 5.24 4.09
C LEU A 76 -16.92 6.31 4.74
N ALA A 77 -17.59 6.02 5.85
CA ALA A 77 -18.37 6.99 6.61
C ALA A 77 -17.50 8.14 7.18
N ALA A 78 -16.24 7.85 7.54
CA ALA A 78 -15.29 8.86 8.02
C ALA A 78 -14.76 9.77 6.90
N CYS A 79 -14.83 9.35 5.63
CA CYS A 79 -14.48 10.15 4.46
C CYS A 79 -15.41 9.77 3.29
N PRO A 80 -16.62 10.35 3.22
CA PRO A 80 -17.63 9.95 2.23
C PRO A 80 -17.26 10.28 0.78
N ALA A 81 -16.39 11.25 0.57
CA ALA A 81 -16.01 11.73 -0.75
C ALA A 81 -14.48 11.88 -0.89
N PRO A 82 -13.70 10.80 -0.77
CA PRO A 82 -12.25 10.89 -0.83
C PRO A 82 -11.79 11.27 -2.25
N ASP A 83 -10.78 12.14 -2.32
CA ASP A 83 -10.04 12.44 -3.55
C ASP A 83 -8.97 11.39 -3.83
N ILE A 84 -8.43 10.80 -2.75
CA ILE A 84 -7.30 9.87 -2.80
C ILE A 84 -7.67 8.61 -2.02
N LEU A 85 -7.36 7.45 -2.60
CA LEU A 85 -7.45 6.16 -1.94
C LEU A 85 -6.10 5.44 -2.04
N ILE A 86 -5.48 5.16 -0.89
CA ILE A 86 -4.30 4.32 -0.80
C ILE A 86 -4.72 2.95 -0.25
N ASN A 87 -4.80 1.98 -1.14
CA ASN A 87 -5.02 0.60 -0.76
C ASN A 87 -3.72 -0.03 -0.28
N ASN A 88 -3.74 -0.51 0.93
CA ASN A 88 -2.68 -1.27 1.57
C ASN A 88 -3.31 -2.27 2.54
N ASN A 89 -2.71 -3.44 2.67
CA ASN A 89 -3.10 -4.40 3.70
C ASN A 89 -1.93 -5.33 4.03
N GLY A 90 -1.97 -5.95 5.21
CA GLY A 90 -1.00 -6.96 5.58
C GLY A 90 -1.00 -8.13 4.60
N GLY A 91 0.18 -8.57 4.17
CA GLY A 91 0.31 -9.77 3.37
C GLY A 91 0.24 -11.03 4.23
N PRO A 92 -0.19 -12.18 3.68
CA PRO A 92 -0.11 -13.47 4.35
C PRO A 92 1.34 -13.82 4.69
N PRO A 93 1.58 -14.72 5.65
CA PRO A 93 2.92 -15.24 5.91
C PRO A 93 3.45 -16.00 4.69
N PRO A 94 4.79 -16.07 4.53
CA PRO A 94 5.38 -16.97 3.55
C PRO A 94 5.10 -18.43 3.95
N GLY A 95 5.02 -19.31 2.98
CA GLY A 95 4.78 -20.73 3.20
C GLY A 95 5.07 -21.54 1.93
N ARG A 96 5.03 -22.86 2.04
CA ARG A 96 5.17 -23.75 0.90
C ARG A 96 3.80 -23.97 0.25
N PHE A 97 3.77 -24.35 -1.00
CA PHE A 97 2.52 -24.56 -1.73
C PHE A 97 1.61 -25.59 -1.06
N GLU A 98 2.19 -26.66 -0.57
CA GLU A 98 1.51 -27.76 0.13
C GLU A 98 0.94 -27.39 1.50
N ASP A 99 1.41 -26.32 2.12
CA ASP A 99 0.96 -25.85 3.44
C ASP A 99 -0.32 -24.99 3.36
N TRP A 100 -0.73 -24.58 2.15
CA TRP A 100 -1.86 -23.66 1.97
C TRP A 100 -3.15 -24.41 1.62
N ASP A 101 -4.02 -24.54 2.58
CA ASP A 101 -5.35 -25.07 2.40
C ASP A 101 -6.30 -24.05 1.74
N HIS A 102 -7.53 -24.46 1.48
CA HIS A 102 -8.57 -23.62 0.88
C HIS A 102 -8.84 -22.35 1.72
N ALA A 103 -8.84 -22.44 3.05
CA ALA A 103 -9.09 -21.32 3.93
C ALA A 103 -7.96 -20.26 3.85
N ALA A 104 -6.69 -20.71 3.78
CA ALA A 104 -5.54 -19.84 3.58
C ALA A 104 -5.62 -19.08 2.24
N TRP A 105 -6.05 -19.75 1.16
CA TRP A 105 -6.28 -19.12 -0.13
C TRP A 105 -7.38 -18.05 -0.06
N LEU A 106 -8.53 -18.38 0.54
CA LEU A 106 -9.63 -17.41 0.69
C LEU A 106 -9.21 -16.20 1.52
N ALA A 107 -8.51 -16.40 2.63
CA ALA A 107 -8.03 -15.30 3.46
C ALA A 107 -7.03 -14.40 2.73
N GLY A 108 -6.12 -14.98 1.93
CA GLY A 108 -5.19 -14.23 1.09
C GLY A 108 -5.88 -13.39 0.01
N LEU A 109 -6.87 -13.97 -0.66
CA LEU A 109 -7.70 -13.29 -1.66
C LEU A 109 -8.55 -12.18 -1.02
N GLU A 110 -9.20 -12.44 0.12
CA GLU A 110 -10.00 -11.43 0.82
C GLU A 110 -9.14 -10.21 1.17
N ALA A 111 -7.99 -10.43 1.81
CA ALA A 111 -7.16 -9.34 2.29
C ALA A 111 -6.48 -8.53 1.18
N ASN A 112 -6.01 -9.17 0.11
CA ASN A 112 -5.11 -8.54 -0.87
C ASN A 112 -5.72 -8.36 -2.27
N LEU A 113 -6.95 -8.83 -2.48
CA LEU A 113 -7.73 -8.61 -3.71
C LEU A 113 -9.10 -8.00 -3.40
N LEU A 114 -9.95 -8.71 -2.64
CA LEU A 114 -11.36 -8.32 -2.49
C LEU A 114 -11.51 -7.03 -1.68
N ALA A 115 -10.85 -6.92 -0.53
CA ALA A 115 -10.91 -5.69 0.28
C ALA A 115 -10.50 -4.44 -0.52
N PRO A 116 -9.34 -4.38 -1.22
CA PRO A 116 -9.01 -3.23 -2.06
C PRO A 116 -9.97 -3.02 -3.23
N VAL A 117 -10.47 -4.07 -3.89
CA VAL A 117 -11.45 -3.94 -4.97
C VAL A 117 -12.76 -3.33 -4.47
N MET A 118 -13.25 -3.75 -3.28
CA MET A 118 -14.48 -3.20 -2.69
C MET A 118 -14.28 -1.73 -2.28
N MET A 119 -13.10 -1.35 -1.78
CA MET A 119 -12.78 0.06 -1.51
C MET A 119 -12.76 0.89 -2.80
N ILE A 120 -12.13 0.41 -3.87
CA ILE A 120 -12.14 1.08 -5.18
C ILE A 120 -13.58 1.25 -5.68
N ARG A 121 -14.37 0.18 -5.65
CA ARG A 121 -15.78 0.18 -6.09
C ARG A 121 -16.61 1.23 -5.36
N ALA A 122 -16.35 1.42 -4.06
CA ALA A 122 -17.12 2.35 -3.25
C ALA A 122 -16.81 3.83 -3.55
N VAL A 123 -15.60 4.16 -3.99
CA VAL A 123 -15.17 5.55 -4.14
C VAL A 123 -15.13 6.04 -5.60
N ILE A 124 -14.96 5.12 -6.55
CA ILE A 124 -14.64 5.46 -7.93
C ILE A 124 -15.75 6.26 -8.64
N GLY A 125 -17.01 5.95 -8.36
CA GLY A 125 -18.15 6.68 -8.94
C GLY A 125 -18.12 8.17 -8.56
N GLY A 126 -17.97 8.49 -7.28
CA GLY A 126 -17.86 9.87 -6.81
C GLY A 126 -16.59 10.59 -7.30
N MET A 127 -15.47 9.86 -7.46
CA MET A 127 -14.25 10.42 -8.05
C MET A 127 -14.48 10.82 -9.53
N ARG A 128 -15.16 9.98 -10.30
CA ARG A 128 -15.53 10.27 -11.70
C ARG A 128 -16.43 11.50 -11.81
N GLU A 129 -17.47 11.58 -10.98
CA GLU A 129 -18.41 12.72 -10.95
C GLU A 129 -17.70 14.04 -10.65
N ARG A 130 -16.76 14.05 -9.68
CA ARG A 130 -15.96 15.21 -9.34
C ARG A 130 -14.80 15.48 -10.32
N ARG A 131 -14.58 14.60 -11.29
CA ARG A 131 -13.49 14.66 -12.26
C ARG A 131 -12.10 14.79 -11.61
N PHE A 132 -11.95 14.13 -10.49
CA PHE A 132 -10.68 13.99 -9.78
C PHE A 132 -10.69 12.72 -8.92
N GLY A 133 -9.71 11.86 -9.11
CA GLY A 133 -9.46 10.69 -8.28
C GLY A 133 -8.05 10.17 -8.44
N ARG A 134 -7.43 9.79 -7.33
CA ARG A 134 -6.10 9.16 -7.30
C ARG A 134 -6.16 7.89 -6.47
N ILE A 135 -6.00 6.75 -7.12
CA ILE A 135 -6.03 5.44 -6.48
C ILE A 135 -4.64 4.83 -6.62
N VAL A 136 -4.00 4.55 -5.51
CA VAL A 136 -2.69 3.90 -5.45
C VAL A 136 -2.80 2.61 -4.64
N ASN A 137 -2.43 1.49 -5.24
CA ASN A 137 -2.39 0.21 -4.55
C ASN A 137 -0.92 -0.12 -4.19
N ILE A 138 -0.64 -0.38 -2.93
CA ILE A 138 0.65 -0.92 -2.49
C ILE A 138 0.59 -2.43 -2.66
N THR A 139 1.17 -2.92 -3.74
CA THR A 139 1.20 -4.35 -4.08
C THR A 139 2.54 -5.00 -3.68
N SER A 140 3.32 -5.51 -4.62
CA SER A 140 4.62 -6.13 -4.36
C SER A 140 5.41 -6.29 -5.65
N ALA A 141 6.73 -6.26 -5.58
CA ALA A 141 7.62 -6.66 -6.68
C ALA A 141 7.37 -8.11 -7.16
N MET A 142 6.81 -8.95 -6.27
CA MET A 142 6.44 -10.34 -6.59
C MET A 142 5.36 -10.44 -7.70
N VAL A 143 4.65 -9.37 -8.03
CA VAL A 143 3.75 -9.32 -9.19
C VAL A 143 4.53 -9.47 -10.51
N LYS A 144 5.74 -8.90 -10.59
CA LYS A 144 6.64 -9.02 -11.75
C LYS A 144 7.59 -10.22 -11.66
N ALA A 145 8.06 -10.52 -10.45
CA ALA A 145 9.01 -11.62 -10.18
C ALA A 145 8.46 -12.54 -9.07
N PRO A 146 7.58 -13.48 -9.39
CA PRO A 146 6.97 -14.39 -8.44
C PRO A 146 8.01 -15.22 -7.66
N HIS A 147 7.78 -15.38 -6.37
CA HIS A 147 8.58 -16.26 -5.51
C HIS A 147 7.68 -17.36 -4.93
N SER A 148 8.12 -18.62 -4.99
CA SER A 148 7.31 -19.79 -4.61
C SER A 148 6.74 -19.72 -3.19
N LEU A 149 7.51 -19.23 -2.22
CA LEU A 149 7.07 -19.07 -0.82
C LEU A 149 6.06 -17.93 -0.60
N MET A 150 5.76 -17.13 -1.63
CA MET A 150 4.87 -15.97 -1.54
C MET A 150 3.60 -16.14 -2.39
N GLY A 151 3.26 -17.37 -2.76
CA GLY A 151 2.18 -17.70 -3.71
C GLY A 151 0.84 -17.05 -3.39
N LEU A 152 0.36 -17.12 -2.14
CA LEU A 152 -0.90 -16.50 -1.71
C LEU A 152 -0.93 -14.98 -1.98
N SER A 153 0.14 -14.29 -1.56
CA SER A 153 0.27 -12.85 -1.76
C SER A 153 0.40 -12.49 -3.24
N THR A 154 1.23 -13.25 -3.97
CA THR A 154 1.49 -13.01 -5.39
C THR A 154 0.21 -13.18 -6.22
N ALA A 155 -0.54 -14.26 -6.01
CA ALA A 155 -1.78 -14.52 -6.74
C ALA A 155 -2.81 -13.39 -6.54
N ALA A 156 -3.08 -13.02 -5.29
CA ALA A 156 -4.05 -11.97 -4.96
C ALA A 156 -3.65 -10.60 -5.52
N ARG A 157 -2.37 -10.22 -5.37
CA ARG A 157 -1.86 -8.92 -5.83
C ARG A 157 -1.72 -8.84 -7.34
N SER A 158 -1.41 -9.94 -8.03
CA SER A 158 -1.41 -10.00 -9.49
C SER A 158 -2.82 -9.84 -10.04
N ALA A 159 -3.82 -10.48 -9.42
CA ALA A 159 -5.22 -10.31 -9.80
C ALA A 159 -5.67 -8.85 -9.61
N LEU A 160 -5.35 -8.22 -8.47
CA LEU A 160 -5.63 -6.80 -8.23
C LEU A 160 -4.98 -5.92 -9.29
N THR A 161 -3.71 -6.17 -9.63
CA THR A 161 -2.96 -5.42 -10.65
C THR A 161 -3.65 -5.52 -12.01
N ALA A 162 -4.11 -6.72 -12.41
CA ALA A 162 -4.81 -6.94 -13.68
C ALA A 162 -6.16 -6.22 -13.73
N VAL A 163 -6.98 -6.33 -12.67
CA VAL A 163 -8.26 -5.60 -12.54
C VAL A 163 -8.05 -4.10 -12.64
N CYS A 164 -7.08 -3.57 -11.89
CA CYS A 164 -6.78 -2.14 -11.87
C CYS A 164 -6.27 -1.63 -13.22
N LYS A 165 -5.55 -2.44 -13.99
CA LYS A 165 -5.12 -2.08 -15.35
C LYS A 165 -6.30 -1.90 -16.29
N GLY A 166 -7.28 -2.79 -16.27
CA GLY A 166 -8.50 -2.67 -17.07
C GLY A 166 -9.28 -1.40 -16.69
N LEU A 167 -9.55 -1.26 -15.38
CA LEU A 167 -10.33 -0.16 -14.84
C LEU A 167 -9.67 1.22 -15.06
N SER A 168 -8.34 1.31 -14.97
CA SER A 168 -7.61 2.57 -15.18
C SER A 168 -7.83 3.18 -16.55
N ARG A 169 -8.05 2.34 -17.58
CA ARG A 169 -8.35 2.80 -18.95
C ARG A 169 -9.78 3.33 -19.09
N GLU A 170 -10.70 2.73 -18.35
CA GLU A 170 -12.12 3.13 -18.38
C GLU A 170 -12.34 4.53 -17.76
N VAL A 171 -11.60 4.84 -16.68
CA VAL A 171 -11.85 6.04 -15.88
C VAL A 171 -10.89 7.20 -16.18
N ALA A 172 -9.90 7.00 -17.04
CA ALA A 172 -8.87 8.01 -17.34
C ALA A 172 -9.45 9.31 -17.89
N ALA A 173 -10.49 9.24 -18.73
CA ALA A 173 -11.18 10.39 -19.29
C ALA A 173 -11.87 11.27 -18.23
N ASP A 174 -12.14 10.71 -17.04
CA ASP A 174 -12.73 11.42 -15.92
C ASP A 174 -11.68 11.99 -14.94
N ASN A 175 -10.40 12.04 -15.36
CA ASN A 175 -9.27 12.47 -14.52
C ASN A 175 -9.13 11.60 -13.24
N VAL A 176 -9.46 10.33 -13.33
CA VAL A 176 -9.23 9.34 -12.28
C VAL A 176 -8.06 8.45 -12.70
N THR A 177 -7.02 8.39 -11.90
CA THR A 177 -5.86 7.53 -12.17
C THR A 177 -5.78 6.39 -11.16
N ILE A 178 -5.37 5.21 -11.63
CA ILE A 178 -5.17 4.02 -10.80
C ILE A 178 -3.78 3.48 -11.08
N ASN A 179 -2.91 3.47 -10.08
CA ASN A 179 -1.54 2.99 -10.21
C ASN A 179 -1.18 2.02 -9.08
N ASN A 180 -0.16 1.22 -9.30
CA ASN A 180 0.35 0.27 -8.32
C ASN A 180 1.81 0.61 -7.97
N LEU A 181 2.14 0.64 -6.69
CA LEU A 181 3.50 0.65 -6.18
C LEU A 181 3.91 -0.79 -5.86
N LEU A 182 5.06 -1.18 -6.34
CA LEU A 182 5.62 -2.52 -6.19
C LEU A 182 6.87 -2.48 -5.31
N PRO A 183 6.70 -2.41 -3.96
CA PRO A 183 7.84 -2.42 -3.06
C PRO A 183 8.55 -3.77 -3.05
N GLU A 184 9.87 -3.72 -2.88
CA GLU A 184 10.69 -4.85 -2.45
C GLU A 184 11.72 -4.39 -1.43
N ARG A 185 11.87 -5.16 -0.33
CA ARG A 185 12.91 -4.95 0.68
C ARG A 185 12.94 -3.53 1.27
N ILE A 186 11.78 -2.99 1.61
CA ILE A 186 11.67 -1.72 2.34
C ILE A 186 11.77 -2.00 3.84
N ASP A 187 12.56 -1.20 4.58
CA ASP A 187 12.81 -1.35 6.01
C ASP A 187 11.57 -1.00 6.83
N THR A 188 10.88 -2.02 7.27
CA THR A 188 9.64 -1.97 8.05
C THR A 188 9.62 -3.12 9.05
N ASP A 189 8.69 -3.11 10.02
CA ASP A 189 8.46 -4.25 10.93
C ASP A 189 8.29 -5.58 10.18
N ARG A 190 7.67 -5.54 8.99
CA ARG A 190 7.52 -6.73 8.14
C ARG A 190 8.88 -7.24 7.66
N GLN A 191 9.77 -6.34 7.27
CA GLN A 191 11.12 -6.71 6.83
C GLN A 191 11.93 -7.24 8.00
N ARG A 192 11.79 -6.64 9.18
CA ARG A 192 12.42 -7.16 10.42
C ARG A 192 11.95 -8.58 10.73
N PHE A 193 10.65 -8.83 10.72
CA PHE A 193 10.09 -10.19 10.90
C PHE A 193 10.66 -11.19 9.89
N MET A 194 10.83 -10.81 8.63
CA MET A 194 11.43 -11.68 7.60
C MET A 194 12.92 -11.96 7.87
N ALA A 195 13.66 -10.96 8.36
CA ALA A 195 15.06 -11.12 8.73
C ALA A 195 15.22 -12.01 9.98
N GLU A 196 14.35 -11.87 10.97
CA GLU A 196 14.32 -12.73 12.17
C GLU A 196 14.03 -14.19 11.78
N ALA A 197 13.05 -14.43 10.91
CA ALA A 197 12.75 -15.78 10.40
C ALA A 197 13.93 -16.37 9.62
N ARG A 198 14.61 -15.57 8.77
CA ARG A 198 15.80 -16.00 8.04
C ARG A 198 16.97 -16.32 9.00
N ALA A 199 17.18 -15.50 10.01
CA ALA A 199 18.22 -15.69 11.02
C ALA A 199 18.01 -17.02 11.78
N ALA A 200 16.77 -17.29 12.21
CA ALA A 200 16.41 -18.51 12.89
C ALA A 200 16.63 -19.77 12.01
N MET A 201 16.25 -19.70 10.73
CA MET A 201 16.43 -20.81 9.78
C MET A 201 17.91 -21.05 9.41
N GLY A 202 18.69 -19.96 9.31
CA GLY A 202 20.09 -20.03 8.88
C GLY A 202 21.10 -20.18 10.03
N GLY A 203 20.67 -20.11 11.29
CA GLY A 203 21.58 -20.13 12.45
C GLY A 203 22.54 -18.91 12.50
N ILE A 204 22.11 -17.79 11.96
CA ILE A 204 22.88 -16.52 11.90
C ILE A 204 22.24 -15.46 12.77
N THR A 205 22.93 -14.33 13.01
CA THR A 205 22.32 -13.20 13.71
C THR A 205 21.33 -12.43 12.84
N VAL A 206 20.44 -11.67 13.45
CA VAL A 206 19.47 -10.82 12.72
C VAL A 206 20.21 -9.76 11.88
N GLU A 207 21.29 -9.20 12.43
CA GLU A 207 22.16 -8.24 11.74
C GLU A 207 22.81 -8.85 10.50
N ALA A 208 23.29 -10.09 10.59
CA ALA A 208 23.84 -10.81 9.44
C ALA A 208 22.76 -11.08 8.39
N ALA A 209 21.55 -11.47 8.80
CA ALA A 209 20.42 -11.63 7.88
C ALA A 209 20.03 -10.32 7.18
N TYR A 210 20.05 -9.19 7.89
CA TYR A 210 19.84 -7.86 7.29
C TYR A 210 20.95 -7.51 6.28
N ALA A 211 22.21 -7.77 6.61
CA ALA A 211 23.33 -7.52 5.71
C ALA A 211 23.23 -8.36 4.43
N GLU A 212 22.90 -9.65 4.54
CA GLU A 212 22.68 -10.52 3.39
C GLU A 212 21.52 -10.03 2.50
N ILE A 213 20.41 -9.60 3.14
CA ILE A 213 19.27 -9.04 2.41
C ILE A 213 19.68 -7.76 1.68
N ALA A 214 20.40 -6.85 2.34
CA ALA A 214 20.88 -5.63 1.73
C ALA A 214 21.82 -5.88 0.53
N GLN A 215 22.73 -6.85 0.65
CA GLN A 215 23.63 -7.26 -0.45
C GLN A 215 22.89 -7.88 -1.64
N SER A 216 21.70 -8.46 -1.44
CA SER A 216 20.89 -9.01 -2.52
C SER A 216 20.19 -7.95 -3.38
N ILE A 217 20.22 -6.68 -2.97
CA ILE A 217 19.61 -5.55 -3.65
C ILE A 217 20.68 -4.82 -4.45
N ALA A 218 20.40 -4.45 -5.69
CA ALA A 218 21.39 -3.73 -6.53
C ALA A 218 21.87 -2.41 -5.90
N ALA A 219 20.99 -1.71 -5.16
CA ALA A 219 21.34 -0.51 -4.41
C ALA A 219 22.21 -0.77 -3.16
N GLY A 220 22.47 -2.02 -2.78
CA GLY A 220 23.31 -2.41 -1.62
C GLY A 220 22.70 -2.05 -0.26
N ARG A 221 21.42 -1.69 -0.20
CA ARG A 221 20.71 -1.33 1.03
C ARG A 221 19.22 -1.60 0.94
N LEU A 222 18.55 -1.67 2.08
CA LEU A 222 17.10 -1.63 2.14
C LEU A 222 16.58 -0.24 1.71
N GLY A 223 15.39 -0.22 1.11
CA GLY A 223 14.66 1.03 0.88
C GLY A 223 14.09 1.58 2.19
N ARG A 224 13.93 2.89 2.27
CA ARG A 224 13.25 3.54 3.39
C ARG A 224 11.75 3.69 3.07
N PRO A 225 10.85 3.60 4.08
CA PRO A 225 9.42 3.83 3.87
C PRO A 225 9.10 5.17 3.19
N GLU A 226 9.88 6.22 3.50
CA GLU A 226 9.73 7.57 2.95
C GLU A 226 10.03 7.61 1.43
N GLU A 227 10.89 6.74 0.92
CA GLU A 227 11.19 6.65 -0.51
C GLU A 227 9.99 6.12 -1.31
N LEU A 228 9.26 5.16 -0.74
CA LEU A 228 8.00 4.70 -1.32
C LEU A 228 6.89 5.76 -1.15
N ALA A 229 6.83 6.41 -0.01
CA ALA A 229 5.82 7.42 0.29
C ALA A 229 5.97 8.66 -0.62
N ALA A 230 7.18 9.06 -0.98
CA ALA A 230 7.43 10.12 -1.96
C ALA A 230 6.87 9.76 -3.35
N ALA A 231 7.07 8.52 -3.81
CA ALA A 231 6.47 8.04 -5.05
C ALA A 231 4.93 7.98 -4.96
N CYS A 232 4.40 7.60 -3.80
CA CYS A 232 2.96 7.60 -3.54
C CYS A 232 2.38 9.02 -3.64
N ALA A 233 2.97 10.00 -2.97
CA ALA A 233 2.54 11.40 -3.02
C ALA A 233 2.60 11.95 -4.45
N TYR A 234 3.66 11.65 -5.21
CA TYR A 234 3.74 12.01 -6.63
C TYR A 234 2.59 11.42 -7.43
N LEU A 235 2.30 10.12 -7.30
CA LEU A 235 1.20 9.48 -8.04
C LEU A 235 -0.18 10.02 -7.65
N CYS A 236 -0.32 10.59 -6.45
CA CYS A 236 -1.54 11.27 -6.00
C CYS A 236 -1.64 12.72 -6.48
N SER A 237 -0.57 13.30 -6.98
CA SER A 237 -0.47 14.72 -7.33
C SER A 237 -1.29 15.11 -8.56
N ALA A 238 -1.45 16.41 -8.75
CA ALA A 238 -1.99 16.98 -9.98
C ALA A 238 -1.06 16.72 -11.18
N GLN A 239 0.27 16.70 -10.95
CA GLN A 239 1.30 16.47 -11.98
C GLN A 239 1.27 15.05 -12.54
N ALA A 240 0.76 14.07 -11.78
CA ALA A 240 0.64 12.68 -12.22
C ALA A 240 -0.68 12.39 -12.98
N SER A 241 -1.44 13.39 -13.39
CA SER A 241 -2.75 13.21 -14.05
C SER A 241 -2.68 12.42 -15.37
N PHE A 242 -1.51 12.33 -16.00
CA PHE A 242 -1.28 11.54 -17.21
C PHE A 242 -0.58 10.19 -16.95
N VAL A 243 -0.39 9.83 -15.66
CA VAL A 243 0.20 8.54 -15.24
C VAL A 243 -0.92 7.66 -14.72
N SER A 244 -1.36 6.68 -15.50
CA SER A 244 -2.43 5.76 -15.10
C SER A 244 -2.17 4.34 -15.60
N GLY A 245 -2.57 3.35 -14.83
CA GLY A 245 -2.40 1.93 -15.12
C GLY A 245 -0.94 1.45 -15.04
N GLN A 246 -0.09 2.14 -14.27
CA GLN A 246 1.33 1.82 -14.16
C GLN A 246 1.64 0.95 -12.94
N ASN A 247 2.70 0.16 -13.09
CA ASN A 247 3.25 -0.70 -12.05
C ASN A 247 4.67 -0.19 -11.74
N LEU A 248 4.79 0.74 -10.79
CA LEU A 248 6.05 1.38 -10.45
C LEU A 248 6.80 0.56 -9.40
N SER A 249 7.94 0.01 -9.79
CA SER A 249 8.82 -0.72 -8.88
C SER A 249 9.57 0.25 -7.96
N ILE A 250 9.55 -0.05 -6.65
CA ILE A 250 10.34 0.64 -5.61
C ILE A 250 11.18 -0.45 -4.94
N ASP A 251 12.26 -0.84 -5.60
CA ASP A 251 12.98 -2.08 -5.35
C ASP A 251 14.51 -1.95 -5.34
N GLY A 252 15.03 -0.72 -5.44
CA GLY A 252 16.49 -0.49 -5.46
C GLY A 252 17.20 -1.14 -6.64
N GLY A 253 16.50 -1.37 -7.76
CA GLY A 253 17.04 -1.99 -8.96
C GLY A 253 17.11 -3.53 -8.90
N SER A 254 16.37 -4.16 -8.00
CA SER A 254 16.39 -5.63 -7.84
C SER A 254 15.72 -6.38 -8.98
N TYR A 255 14.74 -5.77 -9.64
CA TYR A 255 14.06 -6.42 -10.77
C TYR A 255 14.96 -6.44 -12.02
N PRO A 256 15.33 -7.61 -12.55
CA PRO A 256 16.27 -7.70 -13.67
C PRO A 256 15.58 -7.55 -15.04
N GLY A 257 14.28 -7.49 -15.10
CA GLY A 257 13.53 -7.39 -16.36
C GLY A 257 13.46 -5.96 -16.91
N VAL A 258 13.19 -5.86 -18.19
CA VAL A 258 13.03 -4.55 -18.88
C VAL A 258 11.61 -4.01 -18.72
N PHE A 259 10.57 -4.90 -18.60
CA PHE A 259 9.13 -4.54 -18.55
C PHE A 259 8.46 -5.04 -17.28
#